data_c9d7acce9c993e6b7905e8f992495931
#
_entry.id   c9d7acce9c993e6b7905e8f992495931
#
_cell.length_a   1.000
_cell.length_b   1.000
_cell.length_c   1.000
_cell.angle_alpha   90.00
_cell.angle_beta   90.00
_cell.angle_gamma   90.00
#
_symmetry.space_group_name_H-M   'P 1'
#
loop_
_entity.id
_entity.type
_entity.pdbx_description
1 polymer ?
#
loop_
_entity_poly.entity_id
_entity_poly.type
_entity_poly.pdbx_seq_one_letter_code
_entity_poly.pdbx_strand_id
1 'polypeptide(L)'
;RIDPHILEVTQVANNFDHPNGLTFSNDEKHLFIADSGGTEGHNRPKHIRRFDVDASGKTLGSSIVFAECPSGFFDGFRIDQQDRLWASSAEGVICYRQDGQLIGKIKIPEMVANITFGGVLRNRLFICGTTSLYSVYLKVNG
;
A
#
# COMPACT_ATOMS: atom_id res chain seq x y z
N ARG A 1 -11.28 -12.99 -2.00
CA ARG A 1 -10.87 -13.68 -3.22
C ARG A 1 -12.11 -14.08 -4.02
N ILE A 2 -12.05 -13.96 -5.33
CA ILE A 2 -13.08 -14.48 -6.25
C ILE A 2 -12.43 -15.58 -7.08
N ASP A 3 -13.04 -16.75 -7.11
CA ASP A 3 -12.59 -17.82 -8.01
C ASP A 3 -13.08 -17.53 -9.43
N PRO A 4 -12.20 -17.45 -10.44
CA PRO A 4 -12.60 -17.03 -11.80
C PRO A 4 -13.42 -18.08 -12.56
N HIS A 5 -13.40 -19.35 -12.12
CA HIS A 5 -14.09 -20.44 -12.82
C HIS A 5 -15.50 -20.69 -12.28
N ILE A 6 -15.66 -20.63 -10.97
CA ILE A 6 -16.95 -20.91 -10.30
C ILE A 6 -17.58 -19.68 -9.69
N LEU A 7 -16.92 -18.52 -9.78
CA LEU A 7 -17.35 -17.21 -9.25
C LEU A 7 -17.65 -17.21 -7.74
N GLU A 8 -17.10 -18.16 -7.01
CA GLU A 8 -17.22 -18.21 -5.55
C GLU A 8 -16.45 -17.07 -4.90
N VAL A 9 -17.10 -16.37 -3.97
CA VAL A 9 -16.48 -15.31 -3.16
C VAL A 9 -16.03 -15.89 -1.83
N THR A 10 -14.73 -15.78 -1.54
CA THR A 10 -14.13 -16.26 -0.28
C THR A 10 -13.56 -15.07 0.50
N GLN A 11 -13.92 -14.96 1.78
CA GLN A 11 -13.28 -14.05 2.70
C GLN A 11 -11.89 -14.61 3.09
N VAL A 12 -10.82 -13.84 2.84
CA VAL A 12 -9.43 -14.30 3.10
C VAL A 12 -8.86 -13.75 4.41
N ALA A 13 -9.44 -12.67 4.94
CA ALA A 13 -9.15 -12.11 6.26
C ALA A 13 -10.34 -11.32 6.78
N ASN A 14 -10.50 -11.21 8.11
CA ASN A 14 -11.63 -10.53 8.75
C ASN A 14 -11.24 -9.79 10.04
N ASN A 15 -9.95 -9.61 10.28
CA ASN A 15 -9.40 -9.03 11.51
C ASN A 15 -8.78 -7.63 11.23
N PHE A 16 -9.46 -6.82 10.44
CA PHE A 16 -9.15 -5.43 10.20
C PHE A 16 -10.18 -4.54 10.89
N ASP A 17 -9.77 -3.31 11.12
CA ASP A 17 -10.68 -2.24 11.52
C ASP A 17 -11.28 -1.55 10.28
N HIS A 18 -10.42 -1.00 9.40
CA HIS A 18 -10.79 -0.41 8.11
C HIS A 18 -9.77 -0.79 7.04
N PRO A 19 -9.89 -1.97 6.40
CA PRO A 19 -9.00 -2.34 5.32
C PRO A 19 -9.16 -1.37 4.14
N ASN A 20 -8.01 -0.84 3.65
CA ASN A 20 -7.97 0.18 2.61
C ASN A 20 -7.09 -0.29 1.45
N GLY A 21 -6.03 0.44 1.09
CA GLY A 21 -5.13 0.08 0.00
C GLY A 21 -4.50 -1.30 0.17
N LEU A 22 -4.26 -1.99 -0.94
CA LEU A 22 -3.58 -3.28 -0.95
C LEU A 22 -2.68 -3.45 -2.18
N THR A 23 -1.61 -4.21 -2.03
CA THR A 23 -0.73 -4.60 -3.14
C THR A 23 0.05 -5.87 -2.80
N PHE A 24 0.38 -6.66 -3.82
CA PHE A 24 1.30 -7.80 -3.68
C PHE A 24 2.76 -7.35 -3.80
N SER A 25 3.69 -8.14 -3.24
CA SER A 25 5.11 -8.11 -3.64
C SER A 25 5.26 -8.57 -5.08
N ASN A 26 6.41 -8.27 -5.73
CA ASN A 26 6.61 -8.65 -7.14
C ASN A 26 6.62 -10.17 -7.36
N ASP A 27 6.99 -10.94 -6.36
CA ASP A 27 6.98 -12.41 -6.37
C ASP A 27 5.64 -13.02 -5.90
N GLU A 28 4.66 -12.17 -5.55
CA GLU A 28 3.33 -12.51 -5.04
C GLU A 28 3.31 -13.36 -3.75
N LYS A 29 4.44 -13.48 -3.05
CA LYS A 29 4.52 -14.22 -1.78
C LYS A 29 4.04 -13.43 -0.57
N HIS A 30 3.91 -12.12 -0.71
CA HIS A 30 3.41 -11.25 0.33
C HIS A 30 2.28 -10.37 -0.19
N LEU A 31 1.26 -10.17 0.66
CA LEU A 31 0.20 -9.20 0.44
C LEU A 31 0.28 -8.13 1.52
N PHE A 32 0.39 -6.89 1.10
CA PHE A 32 0.35 -5.72 1.97
C PHE A 32 -1.06 -5.15 1.98
N ILE A 33 -1.59 -4.83 3.16
CA ILE A 33 -2.93 -4.24 3.33
C ILE A 33 -2.84 -3.14 4.38
N ALA A 34 -3.32 -1.93 4.02
CA ALA A 34 -3.49 -0.86 4.99
C ALA A 34 -4.68 -1.13 5.89
N ASP A 35 -4.53 -0.81 7.19
CA ASP A 35 -5.63 -0.68 8.13
C ASP A 35 -5.70 0.77 8.59
N SER A 36 -6.75 1.47 8.17
CA SER A 36 -6.96 2.90 8.37
C SER A 36 -8.03 3.20 9.42
N GLY A 37 -8.23 2.30 10.38
CA GLY A 37 -9.24 2.44 11.45
C GLY A 37 -9.09 3.70 12.29
N GLY A 38 -7.86 4.24 12.39
CA GLY A 38 -7.58 5.50 13.04
C GLY A 38 -8.30 6.73 12.48
N THR A 39 -8.95 6.63 11.31
CA THR A 39 -9.84 7.69 10.78
C THR A 39 -11.06 7.91 11.65
N GLU A 40 -11.46 6.92 12.45
CA GLU A 40 -12.67 6.96 13.27
C GLU A 40 -12.40 7.08 14.77
N GLY A 41 -11.15 7.32 15.19
CA GLY A 41 -10.84 7.54 16.58
C GLY A 41 -9.39 7.36 16.98
N HIS A 42 -9.05 7.87 18.15
CA HIS A 42 -7.72 7.71 18.73
C HIS A 42 -7.50 6.23 19.15
N ASN A 43 -6.26 5.78 19.10
CA ASN A 43 -5.83 4.42 19.46
C ASN A 43 -6.35 3.29 18.55
N ARG A 44 -6.81 3.60 17.33
CA ARG A 44 -7.16 2.61 16.31
C ARG A 44 -6.02 2.43 15.30
N PRO A 45 -5.99 1.33 14.53
CA PRO A 45 -4.93 1.05 13.57
C PRO A 45 -4.72 2.17 12.53
N LYS A 46 -3.46 2.46 12.23
CA LYS A 46 -3.02 3.33 11.13
C LYS A 46 -1.72 2.80 10.56
N HIS A 47 -1.75 1.54 10.12
CA HIS A 47 -0.56 0.81 9.71
C HIS A 47 -0.80 0.02 8.43
N ILE A 48 0.28 -0.44 7.83
CA ILE A 48 0.26 -1.47 6.79
C ILE A 48 0.64 -2.79 7.44
N ARG A 49 -0.15 -3.83 7.20
CA ARG A 49 0.16 -5.21 7.55
C ARG A 49 0.69 -5.94 6.32
N ARG A 50 1.73 -6.77 6.53
CA ARG A 50 2.23 -7.70 5.52
C ARG A 50 1.81 -9.11 5.92
N PHE A 51 1.13 -9.77 5.02
CA PHE A 51 0.69 -11.16 5.14
C PHE A 51 1.56 -12.05 4.26
N ASP A 52 1.87 -13.25 4.75
CA ASP A 52 2.39 -14.30 3.90
C ASP A 52 1.24 -14.88 3.06
N VAL A 53 1.50 -15.13 1.78
CA VAL A 53 0.56 -15.78 0.85
C VAL A 53 0.97 -17.23 0.73
N ASP A 54 0.03 -18.16 0.87
CA ASP A 54 0.34 -19.58 0.77
C ASP A 54 0.76 -19.99 -0.65
N ALA A 55 1.39 -21.14 -0.80
CA ALA A 55 1.90 -21.62 -2.09
C ALA A 55 0.80 -21.81 -3.15
N SER A 56 -0.47 -21.93 -2.75
CA SER A 56 -1.61 -22.01 -3.67
C SER A 56 -2.11 -20.64 -4.13
N GLY A 57 -1.65 -19.55 -3.49
CA GLY A 57 -2.16 -18.19 -3.72
C GLY A 57 -3.60 -17.97 -3.25
N LYS A 58 -4.15 -18.87 -2.45
CA LYS A 58 -5.57 -18.87 -2.09
C LYS A 58 -5.85 -18.37 -0.68
N THR A 59 -4.90 -18.52 0.25
CA THR A 59 -5.07 -18.16 1.66
C THR A 59 -3.95 -17.27 2.14
N LEU A 60 -4.26 -16.48 3.16
CA LEU A 60 -3.28 -15.65 3.86
C LEU A 60 -2.86 -16.35 5.15
N GLY A 61 -1.56 -16.40 5.38
CA GLY A 61 -0.95 -16.93 6.59
C GLY A 61 -0.81 -15.88 7.68
N SER A 62 0.29 -15.94 8.43
CA SER A 62 0.63 -14.96 9.47
C SER A 62 0.80 -13.57 8.92
N SER A 63 0.60 -12.56 9.76
CA SER A 63 0.88 -11.18 9.40
C SER A 63 1.71 -10.48 10.46
N ILE A 64 2.46 -9.49 10.00
CA ILE A 64 3.18 -8.55 10.86
C ILE A 64 2.75 -7.12 10.53
N VAL A 65 2.92 -6.20 11.47
CA VAL A 65 2.87 -4.76 11.17
C VAL A 65 4.14 -4.41 10.41
N PHE A 66 3.96 -4.03 9.15
CA PHE A 66 5.07 -3.68 8.25
C PHE A 66 5.54 -2.25 8.48
N ALA A 67 4.61 -1.30 8.60
CA ALA A 67 4.89 0.10 8.85
C ALA A 67 3.71 0.80 9.52
N GLU A 68 4.01 1.66 10.51
CA GLU A 68 3.07 2.61 11.09
C GLU A 68 3.04 3.90 10.28
N CYS A 69 1.86 4.52 10.10
CA CYS A 69 1.75 5.79 9.42
C CYS A 69 2.22 6.93 10.33
N PRO A 70 3.26 7.67 9.97
CA PRO A 70 3.79 8.73 10.84
C PRO A 70 2.89 9.98 10.88
N SER A 71 2.06 10.18 9.85
CA SER A 71 1.16 11.33 9.75
C SER A 71 -0.08 10.98 8.91
N GLY A 72 -1.26 11.12 9.51
CA GLY A 72 -2.53 10.72 8.90
C GLY A 72 -2.68 9.21 8.81
N PHE A 73 -3.05 8.73 7.64
CA PHE A 73 -3.36 7.32 7.37
C PHE A 73 -2.74 6.90 6.05
N PHE A 74 -2.46 5.61 5.90
CA PHE A 74 -2.20 5.02 4.59
C PHE A 74 -3.52 4.80 3.86
N ASP A 75 -3.54 5.16 2.58
CA ASP A 75 -4.67 4.92 1.68
C ASP A 75 -4.20 4.05 0.51
N GLY A 76 -3.95 4.62 -0.67
CA GLY A 76 -3.38 3.86 -1.79
C GLY A 76 -1.86 3.76 -1.75
N PHE A 77 -1.32 2.64 -2.20
CA PHE A 77 0.13 2.42 -2.30
C PHE A 77 0.49 1.44 -3.42
N ARG A 78 1.77 1.43 -3.81
CA ARG A 78 2.32 0.58 -4.90
C ARG A 78 3.70 0.05 -4.52
N ILE A 79 4.06 -1.08 -5.13
CA ILE A 79 5.41 -1.65 -5.08
C ILE A 79 6.13 -1.27 -6.37
N ASP A 80 7.42 -0.93 -6.28
CA ASP A 80 8.31 -0.76 -7.43
C ASP A 80 9.08 -2.05 -7.75
N GLN A 81 9.83 -2.05 -8.86
CA GLN A 81 10.60 -3.22 -9.31
C GLN A 81 11.71 -3.67 -8.34
N GLN A 82 12.02 -2.89 -7.32
CA GLN A 82 12.99 -3.24 -6.26
C GLN A 82 12.29 -3.64 -4.95
N ASP A 83 11.00 -3.99 -5.01
CA ASP A 83 10.16 -4.34 -3.87
C ASP A 83 10.10 -3.25 -2.77
N ARG A 84 10.28 -1.97 -3.15
CA ARG A 84 10.04 -0.87 -2.23
C ARG A 84 8.58 -0.48 -2.29
N LEU A 85 7.99 -0.29 -1.12
CA LEU A 85 6.60 0.11 -0.99
C LEU A 85 6.51 1.65 -0.92
N TRP A 86 5.78 2.23 -1.86
CA TRP A 86 5.46 3.64 -1.93
C TRP A 86 4.04 3.84 -1.46
N ALA A 87 3.84 4.57 -0.36
CA ALA A 87 2.55 4.72 0.31
C ALA A 87 2.13 6.19 0.41
N SER A 88 0.83 6.42 0.23
CA SER A 88 0.21 7.72 0.49
C SER A 88 0.20 8.04 1.98
N SER A 89 0.21 9.32 2.34
CA SER A 89 0.08 9.82 3.72
C SER A 89 -0.44 11.25 3.73
N ALA A 90 -0.72 11.80 4.92
CA ALA A 90 -1.13 13.21 5.05
C ALA A 90 -0.05 14.21 4.61
N GLU A 91 1.24 13.82 4.61
CA GLU A 91 2.38 14.69 4.24
C GLU A 91 2.92 14.43 2.83
N GLY A 92 2.28 13.55 2.06
CA GLY A 92 2.73 13.17 0.72
C GLY A 92 2.93 11.68 0.55
N VAL A 93 4.01 11.27 -0.13
CA VAL A 93 4.32 9.87 -0.41
C VAL A 93 5.53 9.44 0.40
N ILE A 94 5.42 8.29 1.05
CA ILE A 94 6.49 7.69 1.85
C ILE A 94 6.99 6.44 1.15
N CYS A 95 8.31 6.28 1.10
CA CYS A 95 8.95 5.09 0.52
C CYS A 95 9.58 4.24 1.62
N TYR A 96 9.23 2.97 1.65
CA TYR A 96 9.75 1.96 2.57
C TYR A 96 10.56 0.91 1.82
N ARG A 97 11.62 0.43 2.47
CA ARG A 97 12.34 -0.77 2.03
C ARG A 97 11.48 -2.01 2.31
N GLN A 98 11.84 -3.14 1.72
CA GLN A 98 11.16 -4.44 1.88
C GLN A 98 11.08 -4.93 3.34
N ASP A 99 12.00 -4.48 4.21
CA ASP A 99 12.02 -4.79 5.64
C ASP A 99 11.17 -3.83 6.50
N GLY A 100 10.48 -2.86 5.88
CA GLY A 100 9.68 -1.84 6.57
C GLY A 100 10.47 -0.59 6.97
N GLN A 101 11.77 -0.52 6.68
CA GLN A 101 12.57 0.67 6.97
C GLN A 101 12.17 1.83 6.05
N LEU A 102 11.82 2.99 6.63
CA LEU A 102 11.60 4.23 5.90
C LEU A 102 12.89 4.71 5.24
N ILE A 103 12.88 4.93 3.92
CA ILE A 103 14.04 5.39 3.15
C ILE A 103 13.86 6.77 2.52
N GLY A 104 12.64 7.28 2.43
CA GLY A 104 12.42 8.62 1.87
C GLY A 104 10.97 9.06 1.87
N LYS A 105 10.79 10.37 1.64
CA LYS A 105 9.48 11.02 1.50
C LYS A 105 9.49 11.97 0.31
N ILE A 106 8.39 12.00 -0.44
CA ILE A 106 8.07 13.05 -1.40
C ILE A 106 7.00 13.91 -0.75
N LYS A 107 7.37 15.12 -0.32
CA LYS A 107 6.43 16.05 0.29
C LYS A 107 5.48 16.60 -0.76
N ILE A 108 4.18 16.54 -0.48
CA ILE A 108 3.10 17.12 -1.27
C ILE A 108 2.34 18.09 -0.34
N PRO A 109 1.96 19.29 -0.81
CA PRO A 109 1.28 20.28 0.04
C PRO A 109 -0.18 19.92 0.36
N GLU A 110 -0.62 18.74 -0.01
CA GLU A 110 -1.96 18.20 0.23
C GLU A 110 -1.86 16.77 0.77
N MET A 111 -2.91 16.31 1.43
CA MET A 111 -3.07 14.89 1.76
C MET A 111 -3.14 14.08 0.47
N VAL A 112 -2.41 12.98 0.44
CA VAL A 112 -2.37 12.06 -0.71
C VAL A 112 -3.26 10.86 -0.44
N ALA A 113 -4.21 10.62 -1.36
CA ALA A 113 -5.11 9.48 -1.28
C ALA A 113 -4.58 8.27 -2.06
N ASN A 114 -4.01 8.47 -3.25
CA ASN A 114 -3.58 7.35 -4.08
C ASN A 114 -2.38 7.71 -4.95
N ILE A 115 -1.66 6.69 -5.39
CA ILE A 115 -0.51 6.83 -6.28
C ILE A 115 -0.50 5.71 -7.32
N THR A 116 0.13 5.96 -8.46
CA THR A 116 0.38 4.93 -9.45
C THR A 116 1.61 5.26 -10.29
N PHE A 117 2.37 4.23 -10.67
CA PHE A 117 3.43 4.36 -11.66
C PHE A 117 2.84 4.35 -13.07
N GLY A 118 3.38 5.21 -13.95
CA GLY A 118 2.94 5.32 -15.34
C GLY A 118 4.02 5.90 -16.24
N GLY A 119 3.61 6.23 -17.47
CA GLY A 119 4.51 6.64 -18.55
C GLY A 119 5.15 5.44 -19.26
N VAL A 120 5.83 5.69 -20.37
CA VAL A 120 6.40 4.64 -21.24
C VAL A 120 7.39 3.73 -20.50
N LEU A 121 8.21 4.32 -19.63
CA LEU A 121 9.21 3.60 -18.82
C LEU A 121 8.67 3.22 -17.43
N ARG A 122 7.40 3.50 -17.11
CA ARG A 122 6.81 3.29 -15.79
C ARG A 122 7.60 3.90 -14.61
N ASN A 123 8.39 4.94 -14.88
CA ASN A 123 9.21 5.63 -13.89
C ASN A 123 8.64 7.00 -13.48
N ARG A 124 7.41 7.31 -13.90
CA ARG A 124 6.69 8.51 -13.49
C ARG A 124 5.64 8.14 -12.47
N LEU A 125 5.80 8.64 -11.25
CA LEU A 125 4.81 8.45 -10.19
C LEU A 125 3.76 9.56 -10.31
N PHE A 126 2.51 9.17 -10.50
CA PHE A 126 1.34 10.04 -10.42
C PHE A 126 0.75 9.98 -9.02
N ILE A 127 0.37 11.11 -8.48
CA ILE A 127 0.01 11.28 -7.08
C ILE A 127 -1.30 12.07 -7.00
N CYS A 128 -2.35 11.46 -6.47
CA CYS A 128 -3.64 12.09 -6.25
C CYS A 128 -3.64 12.79 -4.89
N GLY A 129 -3.52 14.10 -4.89
CA GLY A 129 -3.78 14.95 -3.72
C GLY A 129 -5.28 15.18 -3.52
N THR A 130 -5.64 15.96 -2.52
CA THR A 130 -7.05 16.26 -2.18
C THR A 130 -7.77 16.95 -3.34
N THR A 131 -7.12 17.90 -4.00
CA THR A 131 -7.70 18.71 -5.10
C THR A 131 -6.87 18.68 -6.37
N SER A 132 -5.66 18.13 -6.34
CA SER A 132 -4.68 18.23 -7.41
C SER A 132 -4.07 16.88 -7.80
N LEU A 133 -3.71 16.75 -9.07
CA LEU A 133 -2.90 15.65 -9.56
C LEU A 133 -1.46 16.11 -9.74
N TYR A 134 -0.55 15.48 -9.02
CA TYR A 134 0.90 15.71 -9.12
C TYR A 134 1.58 14.58 -9.86
N SER A 135 2.78 14.84 -10.34
CA SER A 135 3.63 13.76 -10.84
C SER A 135 5.12 14.11 -10.69
N VAL A 136 5.93 13.08 -10.53
CA VAL A 136 7.38 13.18 -10.42
C VAL A 136 8.06 12.03 -11.16
N TYR A 137 9.19 12.29 -11.82
CA TYR A 137 10.03 11.24 -12.38
C TYR A 137 10.94 10.68 -11.31
N LEU A 138 11.02 9.36 -11.23
CA LEU A 138 11.87 8.62 -10.31
C LEU A 138 12.99 7.89 -11.08
N LYS A 139 14.05 7.52 -10.37
CA LYS A 139 15.12 6.67 -10.90
C LYS A 139 14.79 5.17 -10.82
N VAL A 140 13.51 4.85 -10.62
CA VAL A 140 12.99 3.49 -10.45
C VAL A 140 11.69 3.34 -11.21
N ASN A 141 11.37 2.12 -11.58
CA ASN A 141 10.16 1.77 -12.32
C ASN A 141 9.18 1.03 -11.39
N GLY A 142 7.88 1.17 -11.66
CA GLY A 142 6.83 0.42 -10.95
C GLY A 142 6.28 -0.72 -11.79
#